data_04ab29e348c0c179a00c4d90f3853dd3
#
_entry.id   04ab29e348c0c179a00c4d90f3853dd3
#
_cell.length_a   1.000
_cell.length_b   1.000
_cell.length_c   1.000
_cell.angle_alpha   90.00
_cell.angle_beta   90.00
_cell.angle_gamma   90.00
#
_symmetry.space_group_name_H-M   'P 1'
#
loop_
_entity.id
_entity.type
_entity.pdbx_description
1 polymer ?
#
loop_
_entity_poly.entity_id
_entity_poly.type
_entity_poly.pdbx_seq_one_letter_code
_entity_poly.pdbx_strand_id
1 'polypeptide(L)'
;MSNQVRAHGNGNMVSYIRELGHQSFDERPFCEVDSLILSQLSYLNYRKCDTCTTPCSGSLYDIFSKCFGGSYVRHTWNPDGNIALMRCAALSRRFGDVRVAQHVCVVDRTEEEQFSAITFHLSDTLHYIAYRGTDATVVGWKEDFNLSFSKNIPSQYSALRYAEQIARTSKGTLILGGHSKGGNLAVYAAMHLPKDTRARIFRVYNHDG
;
A
#
# COMPACT_ATOMS: atom_id res chain seq x y z
N MET A 1 -10.56 -12.26 30.00
CA MET A 1 -9.55 -13.31 29.79
C MET A 1 -8.82 -12.99 28.51
N SER A 2 -7.58 -12.51 28.61
CA SER A 2 -6.78 -12.06 27.46
C SER A 2 -6.22 -13.28 26.74
N ASN A 3 -6.72 -13.59 25.55
CA ASN A 3 -6.08 -14.53 24.65
C ASN A 3 -4.80 -13.88 24.09
N GLN A 4 -3.71 -14.08 24.78
CA GLN A 4 -2.38 -13.88 24.22
C GLN A 4 -2.19 -14.92 23.11
N VAL A 5 -2.24 -14.49 21.87
CA VAL A 5 -1.77 -15.30 20.73
C VAL A 5 -0.26 -15.50 20.93
N ARG A 6 0.14 -16.69 21.32
CA ARG A 6 1.56 -17.07 21.35
C ARG A 6 2.09 -17.07 19.92
N ALA A 7 2.98 -16.13 19.62
CA ALA A 7 3.78 -16.15 18.40
C ALA A 7 4.70 -17.41 18.46
N HIS A 8 4.27 -18.48 17.82
CA HIS A 8 5.12 -19.64 17.58
C HIS A 8 5.84 -19.46 16.24
N GLY A 9 7.15 -19.22 16.33
CA GLY A 9 8.09 -19.32 15.20
C GLY A 9 7.92 -18.26 14.14
N ASN A 10 8.95 -17.94 13.38
CA ASN A 10 9.10 -16.95 12.30
C ASN A 10 7.83 -16.69 11.47
N GLY A 11 6.82 -16.04 12.06
CA GLY A 11 5.60 -15.66 11.40
C GLY A 11 5.90 -14.59 10.32
N ASN A 12 5.35 -14.77 9.12
CA ASN A 12 5.43 -13.80 8.05
C ASN A 12 4.02 -13.43 7.56
N MET A 13 3.93 -12.47 6.66
CA MET A 13 2.65 -11.98 6.10
C MET A 13 1.80 -13.12 5.51
N VAL A 14 2.42 -14.09 4.84
CA VAL A 14 1.72 -15.24 4.26
C VAL A 14 1.15 -16.16 5.35
N SER A 15 1.92 -16.43 6.41
CA SER A 15 1.44 -17.26 7.54
C SER A 15 0.29 -16.57 8.28
N TYR A 16 0.35 -15.24 8.46
CA TYR A 16 -0.76 -14.48 9.04
C TYR A 16 -2.04 -14.63 8.21
N ILE A 17 -1.96 -14.49 6.88
CA ILE A 17 -3.14 -14.63 6.02
C ILE A 17 -3.68 -16.07 6.07
N ARG A 18 -2.81 -17.09 6.09
CA ARG A 18 -3.26 -18.50 6.20
C ARG A 18 -4.00 -18.77 7.50
N GLU A 19 -3.56 -18.15 8.58
CA GLU A 19 -4.16 -18.35 9.91
C GLU A 19 -5.43 -17.51 10.09
N LEU A 20 -5.43 -16.24 9.70
CA LEU A 20 -6.48 -15.27 10.01
C LEU A 20 -7.26 -14.76 8.80
N GLY A 21 -6.86 -15.13 7.58
CA GLY A 21 -7.48 -14.66 6.34
C GLY A 21 -8.93 -15.12 6.13
N HIS A 22 -9.44 -16.04 6.95
CA HIS A 22 -10.84 -16.44 6.97
C HIS A 22 -11.75 -15.44 7.71
N GLN A 23 -11.18 -14.51 8.51
CA GLN A 23 -11.91 -13.48 9.24
C GLN A 23 -11.99 -12.19 8.42
N SER A 24 -13.20 -11.65 8.22
CA SER A 24 -13.40 -10.34 7.58
C SER A 24 -12.89 -9.19 8.46
N PHE A 25 -12.87 -7.96 7.92
CA PHE A 25 -12.54 -6.76 8.71
C PHE A 25 -13.62 -6.41 9.74
N ASP A 26 -14.86 -6.87 9.57
CA ASP A 26 -15.94 -6.70 10.54
C ASP A 26 -15.78 -7.65 11.73
N GLU A 27 -15.33 -8.89 11.48
CA GLU A 27 -15.09 -9.89 12.53
C GLU A 27 -13.80 -9.62 13.30
N ARG A 28 -12.79 -9.11 12.61
CA ARG A 28 -11.51 -8.72 13.18
C ARG A 28 -11.08 -7.36 12.60
N PRO A 29 -11.11 -6.29 13.39
CA PRO A 29 -10.76 -4.95 12.93
C PRO A 29 -9.37 -4.90 12.26
N PHE A 30 -9.22 -3.96 11.31
CA PHE A 30 -7.97 -3.69 10.62
C PHE A 30 -6.83 -3.41 11.60
N CYS A 31 -5.68 -4.04 11.39
CA CYS A 31 -4.54 -3.96 12.30
C CYS A 31 -3.23 -3.67 11.57
N GLU A 32 -2.15 -3.56 12.32
CA GLU A 32 -0.81 -3.24 11.83
C GLU A 32 -0.30 -4.26 10.80
N VAL A 33 -0.58 -5.56 11.00
CA VAL A 33 -0.14 -6.61 10.06
C VAL A 33 -0.89 -6.50 8.74
N ASP A 34 -2.17 -6.13 8.75
CA ASP A 34 -2.95 -5.86 7.54
C ASP A 34 -2.36 -4.68 6.77
N SER A 35 -1.99 -3.61 7.50
CA SER A 35 -1.32 -2.46 6.92
C SER A 35 0.02 -2.85 6.28
N LEU A 36 0.83 -3.67 6.93
CA LEU A 36 2.09 -4.15 6.38
C LEU A 36 1.87 -4.97 5.10
N ILE A 37 0.85 -5.84 5.07
CA ILE A 37 0.47 -6.64 3.90
C ILE A 37 0.09 -5.71 2.73
N LEU A 38 -0.78 -4.74 2.95
CA LEU A 38 -1.20 -3.80 1.90
C LEU A 38 -0.05 -2.88 1.46
N SER A 39 0.83 -2.48 2.39
CA SER A 39 2.05 -1.75 2.06
C SER A 39 2.97 -2.58 1.17
N GLN A 40 3.13 -3.88 1.44
CA GLN A 40 3.93 -4.77 0.58
C GLN A 40 3.26 -4.99 -0.78
N LEU A 41 1.94 -5.14 -0.84
CA LEU A 41 1.21 -5.27 -2.10
C LEU A 41 1.30 -3.99 -2.95
N SER A 42 1.54 -2.81 -2.36
CA SER A 42 1.75 -1.57 -3.11
C SER A 42 2.99 -1.57 -4.00
N TYR A 43 3.94 -2.49 -3.79
CA TYR A 43 5.13 -2.64 -4.64
C TYR A 43 4.83 -3.33 -5.97
N LEU A 44 3.66 -3.97 -6.11
CA LEU A 44 3.27 -4.62 -7.35
C LEU A 44 3.00 -3.60 -8.47
N ASN A 45 3.26 -3.99 -9.70
CA ASN A 45 3.06 -3.12 -10.85
C ASN A 45 1.63 -3.24 -11.40
N TYR A 46 0.71 -2.43 -10.90
CA TYR A 46 -0.68 -2.42 -11.34
C TYR A 46 -0.92 -1.69 -12.69
N ARG A 47 0.12 -1.13 -13.30
CA ARG A 47 0.01 -0.42 -14.60
C ARG A 47 0.01 -1.36 -15.80
N LYS A 48 0.63 -2.53 -15.65
CA LYS A 48 0.83 -3.47 -16.76
C LYS A 48 0.12 -4.77 -16.45
N CYS A 49 -0.89 -5.02 -17.23
CA CYS A 49 -1.49 -6.33 -17.35
C CYS A 49 -1.04 -6.93 -18.67
N ASP A 50 -0.60 -8.18 -18.68
CA ASP A 50 -0.19 -8.88 -19.90
C ASP A 50 -1.40 -9.16 -20.82
N THR A 51 -2.62 -9.05 -20.30
CA THR A 51 -3.88 -9.37 -20.97
C THR A 51 -4.83 -8.18 -21.14
N CYS A 52 -4.57 -7.02 -20.52
CA CYS A 52 -5.44 -5.86 -20.55
C CYS A 52 -4.73 -4.63 -21.11
N THR A 53 -5.42 -3.82 -21.89
CA THR A 53 -4.93 -2.55 -22.42
C THR A 53 -5.05 -1.38 -21.44
N THR A 54 -5.83 -1.53 -20.38
CA THR A 54 -6.09 -0.53 -19.34
C THR A 54 -5.49 -0.97 -17.99
N PRO A 55 -5.15 -0.04 -17.08
CA PRO A 55 -4.75 -0.37 -15.73
C PRO A 55 -5.77 -1.29 -15.07
N CYS A 56 -5.31 -2.36 -14.42
CA CYS A 56 -6.22 -3.27 -13.74
C CYS A 56 -6.89 -2.58 -12.56
N SER A 57 -8.19 -2.62 -12.57
CA SER A 57 -9.06 -2.19 -11.47
C SER A 57 -9.98 -3.34 -11.10
N GLY A 58 -10.37 -3.42 -9.85
CA GLY A 58 -11.21 -4.47 -9.32
C GLY A 58 -10.75 -4.92 -7.93
N SER A 59 -11.30 -6.01 -7.46
CA SER A 59 -10.84 -6.63 -6.22
C SER A 59 -9.48 -7.30 -6.40
N LEU A 60 -8.77 -7.56 -5.30
CA LEU A 60 -7.53 -8.34 -5.35
C LEU A 60 -7.78 -9.72 -5.98
N TYR A 61 -8.95 -10.32 -5.73
CA TYR A 61 -9.35 -11.57 -6.38
C TYR A 61 -9.50 -11.41 -7.89
N ASP A 62 -10.17 -10.35 -8.35
CA ASP A 62 -10.33 -10.10 -9.80
C ASP A 62 -8.98 -9.90 -10.49
N ILE A 63 -8.10 -9.09 -9.88
CA ILE A 63 -6.77 -8.82 -10.41
C ILE A 63 -5.96 -10.12 -10.47
N PHE A 64 -5.96 -10.91 -9.39
CA PHE A 64 -5.23 -12.17 -9.34
C PHE A 64 -5.72 -13.16 -10.38
N SER A 65 -7.05 -13.34 -10.50
CA SER A 65 -7.64 -14.35 -11.36
C SER A 65 -7.59 -14.01 -12.86
N LYS A 66 -7.65 -12.71 -13.20
CA LYS A 66 -7.81 -12.25 -14.59
C LYS A 66 -6.54 -11.69 -15.21
N CYS A 67 -5.70 -11.03 -14.41
CA CYS A 67 -4.65 -10.17 -14.91
C CYS A 67 -3.26 -10.50 -14.33
N PHE A 68 -3.17 -11.15 -13.18
CA PHE A 68 -1.92 -11.28 -12.46
C PHE A 68 -0.93 -12.21 -13.18
N GLY A 69 0.28 -11.73 -13.39
CA GLY A 69 1.34 -12.45 -14.08
C GLY A 69 2.73 -11.89 -13.72
N GLY A 70 3.77 -12.38 -14.40
CA GLY A 70 5.16 -11.99 -14.14
C GLY A 70 5.44 -10.49 -14.27
N SER A 71 4.65 -9.75 -15.06
CA SER A 71 4.77 -8.29 -15.18
C SER A 71 4.49 -7.54 -13.88
N TYR A 72 3.61 -8.07 -13.02
CA TYR A 72 3.25 -7.46 -11.73
C TYR A 72 4.40 -7.46 -10.73
N VAL A 73 5.26 -8.47 -10.76
CA VAL A 73 6.38 -8.64 -9.83
C VAL A 73 7.71 -8.22 -10.41
N ARG A 74 7.74 -7.80 -11.68
CA ARG A 74 8.97 -7.35 -12.35
C ARG A 74 9.55 -6.15 -11.63
N HIS A 75 10.84 -6.20 -11.35
CA HIS A 75 11.59 -5.18 -10.60
C HIS A 75 11.23 -5.04 -9.12
N THR A 76 10.55 -6.02 -8.53
CA THR A 76 10.40 -6.09 -7.08
C THR A 76 11.56 -6.85 -6.43
N TRP A 77 11.86 -6.55 -5.16
CA TRP A 77 12.97 -7.17 -4.44
C TRP A 77 12.81 -8.68 -4.19
N ASN A 78 11.56 -9.15 -4.08
CA ASN A 78 11.25 -10.57 -3.79
C ASN A 78 10.07 -11.01 -4.66
N PRO A 79 10.28 -11.32 -5.95
CA PRO A 79 9.20 -11.69 -6.85
C PRO A 79 8.38 -12.90 -6.36
N ASP A 80 9.05 -13.96 -5.94
CA ASP A 80 8.37 -15.20 -5.49
C ASP A 80 7.56 -14.99 -4.22
N GLY A 81 8.11 -14.24 -3.25
CA GLY A 81 7.39 -13.85 -2.04
C GLY A 81 6.18 -12.97 -2.34
N ASN A 82 6.29 -12.06 -3.29
CA ASN A 82 5.19 -11.18 -3.73
C ASN A 82 4.09 -11.97 -4.46
N ILE A 83 4.46 -12.97 -5.27
CA ILE A 83 3.50 -13.88 -5.90
C ILE A 83 2.73 -14.68 -4.82
N ALA A 84 3.46 -15.24 -3.85
CA ALA A 84 2.85 -15.99 -2.77
C ALA A 84 1.92 -15.11 -1.91
N LEU A 85 2.34 -13.88 -1.60
CA LEU A 85 1.56 -12.91 -0.83
C LEU A 85 0.29 -12.52 -1.58
N MET A 86 0.40 -12.12 -2.86
CA MET A 86 -0.75 -11.76 -3.68
C MET A 86 -1.75 -12.91 -3.80
N ARG A 87 -1.26 -14.13 -4.03
CA ARG A 87 -2.11 -15.32 -4.09
C ARG A 87 -2.87 -15.55 -2.78
N CYS A 88 -2.17 -15.51 -1.64
CA CYS A 88 -2.81 -15.72 -0.35
C CYS A 88 -3.83 -14.62 -0.04
N ALA A 89 -3.49 -13.35 -0.30
CA ALA A 89 -4.39 -12.23 -0.07
C ALA A 89 -5.65 -12.33 -0.96
N ALA A 90 -5.47 -12.51 -2.26
CA ALA A 90 -6.57 -12.59 -3.22
C ALA A 90 -7.55 -13.74 -2.94
N LEU A 91 -7.06 -14.88 -2.44
CA LEU A 91 -7.88 -16.05 -2.14
C LEU A 91 -8.43 -16.07 -0.71
N SER A 92 -8.10 -15.05 0.11
CA SER A 92 -8.62 -14.94 1.47
C SER A 92 -9.94 -14.18 1.53
N ARG A 93 -10.80 -14.53 2.48
CA ARG A 93 -12.02 -13.76 2.77
C ARG A 93 -11.70 -12.34 3.25
N ARG A 94 -10.54 -12.17 3.92
CA ARG A 94 -10.13 -10.90 4.51
C ARG A 94 -9.75 -9.86 3.46
N PHE A 95 -9.01 -10.27 2.42
CA PHE A 95 -8.44 -9.34 1.44
C PHE A 95 -9.01 -9.51 0.03
N GLY A 96 -9.64 -10.64 -0.28
CA GLY A 96 -10.06 -10.97 -1.65
C GLY A 96 -10.94 -9.90 -2.29
N ASP A 97 -11.90 -9.36 -1.53
CA ASP A 97 -12.85 -8.34 -1.98
C ASP A 97 -12.31 -6.90 -1.88
N VAL A 98 -11.11 -6.70 -1.33
CA VAL A 98 -10.48 -5.37 -1.26
C VAL A 98 -10.26 -4.84 -2.68
N ARG A 99 -10.88 -3.70 -2.99
CA ARG A 99 -10.79 -3.09 -4.32
C ARG A 99 -9.56 -2.21 -4.43
N VAL A 100 -8.87 -2.34 -5.54
CA VAL A 100 -7.66 -1.58 -5.89
C VAL A 100 -8.04 -0.45 -6.82
N ALA A 101 -7.61 0.76 -6.51
CA ALA A 101 -7.90 1.94 -7.31
C ALA A 101 -6.77 2.98 -7.27
N GLN A 102 -6.82 3.92 -8.21
CA GLN A 102 -6.00 5.13 -8.27
C GLN A 102 -4.49 4.89 -8.13
N HIS A 103 -3.98 3.83 -8.76
CA HIS A 103 -2.54 3.59 -8.76
C HIS A 103 -1.81 4.70 -9.53
N VAL A 104 -0.89 5.36 -8.86
CA VAL A 104 0.02 6.37 -9.42
C VAL A 104 1.45 5.89 -9.28
N CYS A 105 2.25 6.13 -10.31
CA CYS A 105 3.68 5.88 -10.28
C CYS A 105 4.37 6.92 -11.17
N VAL A 106 5.17 7.77 -10.57
CA VAL A 106 5.96 8.82 -11.19
C VAL A 106 7.43 8.52 -10.98
N VAL A 107 8.21 8.64 -12.04
CA VAL A 107 9.67 8.64 -11.98
C VAL A 107 10.13 9.83 -12.81
N ASP A 108 10.60 10.87 -12.14
CA ASP A 108 11.14 12.07 -12.76
C ASP A 108 12.65 12.16 -12.45
N ARG A 109 13.46 12.11 -13.51
CA ARG A 109 14.92 12.17 -13.38
C ARG A 109 15.44 13.59 -13.17
N THR A 110 14.66 14.59 -13.59
CA THR A 110 15.02 16.01 -13.49
C THR A 110 14.82 16.51 -12.07
N GLU A 111 13.65 16.17 -11.51
CA GLU A 111 13.29 16.51 -10.13
C GLU A 111 13.81 15.48 -9.11
N GLU A 112 14.51 14.44 -9.57
CA GLU A 112 14.95 13.30 -8.76
C GLU A 112 13.82 12.68 -7.93
N GLU A 113 12.60 12.65 -8.51
CA GLU A 113 11.41 12.12 -7.85
C GLU A 113 11.14 10.66 -8.23
N GLN A 114 10.93 9.82 -7.22
CA GLN A 114 10.35 8.50 -7.37
C GLN A 114 9.17 8.35 -6.42
N PHE A 115 7.96 8.55 -6.95
CA PHE A 115 6.72 8.47 -6.19
C PHE A 115 5.81 7.36 -6.71
N SER A 116 5.25 6.58 -5.80
CA SER A 116 4.15 5.67 -6.14
C SER A 116 3.20 5.51 -4.96
N ALA A 117 1.92 5.50 -5.27
CA ALA A 117 0.86 5.28 -4.29
C ALA A 117 -0.31 4.52 -4.92
N ILE A 118 -1.07 3.84 -4.07
CA ILE A 118 -2.26 3.09 -4.46
C ILE A 118 -3.29 3.16 -3.33
N THR A 119 -4.57 3.16 -3.67
CA THR A 119 -5.64 3.12 -2.68
C THR A 119 -6.31 1.75 -2.68
N PHE A 120 -6.42 1.16 -1.49
CA PHE A 120 -7.19 -0.05 -1.23
C PHE A 120 -8.49 0.32 -0.52
N HIS A 121 -9.62 0.07 -1.17
CA HIS A 121 -10.94 0.27 -0.56
C HIS A 121 -11.31 -1.01 0.21
N LEU A 122 -11.22 -0.92 1.53
CA LEU A 122 -11.55 -2.03 2.45
C LEU A 122 -13.07 -2.19 2.58
N SER A 123 -13.78 -1.06 2.46
CA SER A 123 -15.24 -0.97 2.33
C SER A 123 -15.60 0.31 1.57
N ASP A 124 -16.90 0.63 1.44
CA ASP A 124 -17.36 1.87 0.81
C ASP A 124 -16.99 3.12 1.64
N THR A 125 -16.69 2.95 2.92
CA THR A 125 -16.40 4.04 3.87
C THR A 125 -15.04 3.91 4.56
N LEU A 126 -14.23 2.91 4.24
CA LEU A 126 -12.90 2.72 4.83
C LEU A 126 -11.87 2.49 3.73
N HIS A 127 -10.89 3.38 3.64
CA HIS A 127 -9.90 3.39 2.59
C HIS A 127 -8.49 3.40 3.17
N TYR A 128 -7.62 2.54 2.65
CA TYR A 128 -6.21 2.51 2.97
C TYR A 128 -5.39 3.08 1.83
N ILE A 129 -4.68 4.18 2.09
CA ILE A 129 -3.72 4.78 1.16
C ILE A 129 -2.35 4.18 1.44
N ALA A 130 -1.83 3.41 0.50
CA ALA A 130 -0.51 2.81 0.58
C ALA A 130 0.49 3.62 -0.24
N TYR A 131 1.50 4.19 0.43
CA TYR A 131 2.65 4.80 -0.22
C TYR A 131 3.75 3.76 -0.35
N ARG A 132 4.27 3.62 -1.57
CA ARG A 132 5.36 2.71 -1.85
C ARG A 132 6.68 3.33 -1.42
N GLY A 133 7.52 2.53 -0.80
CA GLY A 133 8.91 2.87 -0.53
C GLY A 133 9.77 2.86 -1.80
N THR A 134 11.07 2.97 -1.61
CA THR A 134 12.05 2.96 -2.69
C THR A 134 12.06 1.62 -3.41
N ASP A 135 12.13 1.67 -4.74
CA ASP A 135 12.40 0.50 -5.57
C ASP A 135 13.91 0.37 -5.89
N ALA A 136 14.28 -0.62 -6.71
CA ALA A 136 15.67 -0.86 -7.10
C ALA A 136 16.21 0.13 -8.15
N THR A 137 15.65 1.35 -8.26
CA THR A 137 16.10 2.35 -9.24
C THR A 137 17.12 3.32 -8.66
N VAL A 138 18.03 3.84 -9.53
CA VAL A 138 19.02 4.86 -9.13
C VAL A 138 18.34 6.15 -8.66
N VAL A 139 17.20 6.53 -9.26
CA VAL A 139 16.45 7.72 -8.87
C VAL A 139 15.89 7.57 -7.45
N GLY A 140 15.35 6.40 -7.12
CA GLY A 140 14.86 6.10 -5.77
C GLY A 140 15.97 6.20 -4.71
N TRP A 141 17.16 5.64 -4.99
CA TRP A 141 18.29 5.72 -4.08
C TRP A 141 18.80 7.15 -3.86
N LYS A 142 18.80 7.99 -4.91
CA LYS A 142 19.17 9.40 -4.79
C LYS A 142 18.17 10.18 -3.94
N GLU A 143 16.88 9.94 -4.14
CA GLU A 143 15.83 10.61 -3.34
C GLU A 143 15.89 10.17 -1.87
N ASP A 144 16.18 8.90 -1.57
CA ASP A 144 16.40 8.42 -0.20
C ASP A 144 17.60 9.08 0.46
N PHE A 145 18.69 9.26 -0.28
CA PHE A 145 19.84 10.01 0.22
C PHE A 145 19.45 11.47 0.54
N ASN A 146 18.71 12.12 -0.37
CA ASN A 146 18.23 13.48 -0.17
C ASN A 146 17.28 13.60 1.03
N LEU A 147 16.47 12.56 1.33
CA LEU A 147 15.61 12.53 2.52
C LEU A 147 16.39 12.74 3.83
N SER A 148 17.64 12.28 3.87
CA SER A 148 18.50 12.41 5.05
C SER A 148 19.06 13.83 5.25
N PHE A 149 19.10 14.66 4.21
CA PHE A 149 19.76 15.97 4.24
C PHE A 149 18.85 17.14 3.84
N SER A 150 17.75 16.88 3.14
CA SER A 150 16.83 17.90 2.66
C SER A 150 15.64 18.05 3.60
N LYS A 151 15.17 19.28 3.77
CA LYS A 151 14.01 19.59 4.61
C LYS A 151 12.73 18.93 4.08
N ASN A 152 12.58 18.84 2.76
CA ASN A 152 11.48 18.16 2.07
C ASN A 152 11.98 17.60 0.74
N ILE A 153 11.39 16.50 0.28
CA ILE A 153 11.64 15.87 -1.02
C ILE A 153 10.40 15.94 -1.91
N PRO A 154 10.55 15.90 -3.26
CA PRO A 154 9.42 16.00 -4.19
C PRO A 154 8.30 15.00 -3.93
N SER A 155 8.62 13.74 -3.61
CA SER A 155 7.62 12.71 -3.33
C SER A 155 6.77 12.97 -2.10
N GLN A 156 7.22 13.78 -1.13
CA GLN A 156 6.40 14.21 0.02
C GLN A 156 5.26 15.12 -0.43
N TYR A 157 5.51 16.05 -1.35
CA TYR A 157 4.45 16.89 -1.92
C TYR A 157 3.48 16.07 -2.79
N SER A 158 4.00 15.10 -3.53
CA SER A 158 3.17 14.17 -4.30
C SER A 158 2.29 13.30 -3.42
N ALA A 159 2.82 12.85 -2.26
CA ALA A 159 2.05 12.10 -1.27
C ALA A 159 0.90 12.93 -0.68
N LEU A 160 1.15 14.19 -0.34
CA LEU A 160 0.12 15.10 0.14
C LEU A 160 -0.97 15.30 -0.92
N ARG A 161 -0.60 15.64 -2.15
CA ARG A 161 -1.55 15.85 -3.26
C ARG A 161 -2.39 14.59 -3.55
N TYR A 162 -1.76 13.42 -3.49
CA TYR A 162 -2.46 12.15 -3.67
C TYR A 162 -3.51 11.94 -2.58
N ALA A 163 -3.16 12.13 -1.30
CA ALA A 163 -4.11 12.00 -0.20
C ALA A 163 -5.27 13.00 -0.30
N GLU A 164 -5.00 14.26 -0.68
CA GLU A 164 -6.04 15.27 -0.92
C GLU A 164 -7.00 14.85 -2.06
N GLN A 165 -6.46 14.29 -3.14
CA GLN A 165 -7.27 13.78 -4.24
C GLN A 165 -8.19 12.64 -3.77
N ILE A 166 -7.65 11.66 -3.05
CA ILE A 166 -8.45 10.56 -2.49
C ILE A 166 -9.52 11.10 -1.57
N ALA A 167 -9.18 12.02 -0.68
CA ALA A 167 -10.14 12.62 0.25
C ALA A 167 -11.28 13.35 -0.46
N ARG A 168 -11.03 13.97 -1.62
CA ARG A 168 -12.08 14.61 -2.44
C ARG A 168 -12.97 13.62 -3.17
N THR A 169 -12.42 12.49 -3.60
CA THR A 169 -13.14 11.51 -4.44
C THR A 169 -13.76 10.36 -3.67
N SER A 170 -13.39 10.16 -2.41
CA SER A 170 -13.95 9.14 -1.52
C SER A 170 -14.58 9.75 -0.28
N LYS A 171 -15.58 9.08 0.26
CA LYS A 171 -16.21 9.43 1.54
C LYS A 171 -15.71 8.50 2.64
N GLY A 172 -15.91 8.90 3.92
CA GLY A 172 -15.59 8.05 5.07
C GLY A 172 -14.17 8.23 5.59
N THR A 173 -13.64 7.19 6.16
CA THR A 173 -12.43 7.16 6.97
C THR A 173 -11.22 6.79 6.14
N LEU A 174 -10.09 7.43 6.42
CA LEU A 174 -8.81 7.18 5.77
C LEU A 174 -7.83 6.53 6.75
N ILE A 175 -7.09 5.57 6.25
CA ILE A 175 -5.88 5.04 6.89
C ILE A 175 -4.75 5.30 5.90
N LEU A 176 -3.63 5.84 6.39
CA LEU A 176 -2.44 6.06 5.59
C LEU A 176 -1.34 5.12 6.08
N GLY A 177 -0.55 4.58 5.17
CA GLY A 177 0.59 3.78 5.57
C GLY A 177 1.56 3.51 4.44
N GLY A 178 2.71 2.94 4.82
CA GLY A 178 3.76 2.56 3.89
C GLY A 178 4.95 1.95 4.62
N HIS A 179 5.80 1.29 3.85
CA HIS A 179 7.04 0.70 4.34
C HIS A 179 8.23 1.55 3.85
N SER A 180 9.27 1.67 4.66
CA SER A 180 10.47 2.44 4.36
C SER A 180 10.12 3.90 4.00
N LYS A 181 10.66 4.49 2.94
CA LYS A 181 10.28 5.84 2.46
C LYS A 181 8.75 6.03 2.42
N GLY A 182 7.97 5.01 2.06
CA GLY A 182 6.51 5.08 2.07
C GLY A 182 5.90 5.36 3.43
N GLY A 183 6.51 4.87 4.51
CA GLY A 183 6.12 5.19 5.89
C GLY A 183 6.33 6.67 6.22
N ASN A 184 7.48 7.24 5.82
CA ASN A 184 7.76 8.67 5.93
C ASN A 184 6.73 9.50 5.15
N LEU A 185 6.42 9.11 3.90
CA LEU A 185 5.43 9.79 3.06
C LEU A 185 4.03 9.79 3.71
N ALA A 186 3.63 8.68 4.33
CA ALA A 186 2.35 8.58 5.03
C ALA A 186 2.26 9.55 6.21
N VAL A 187 3.32 9.64 7.00
CA VAL A 187 3.41 10.59 8.13
C VAL A 187 3.40 12.02 7.62
N TYR A 188 4.21 12.34 6.61
CA TYR A 188 4.27 13.68 6.03
C TYR A 188 2.91 14.14 5.51
N ALA A 189 2.24 13.31 4.71
CA ALA A 189 0.91 13.62 4.18
C ALA A 189 -0.09 13.86 5.32
N ALA A 190 -0.13 12.99 6.33
CA ALA A 190 -1.05 13.13 7.46
C ALA A 190 -0.84 14.43 8.25
N MET A 191 0.40 14.86 8.41
CA MET A 191 0.73 16.11 9.14
C MET A 191 0.33 17.37 8.38
N HIS A 192 0.39 17.34 7.03
CA HIS A 192 0.20 18.52 6.18
C HIS A 192 -1.19 18.61 5.54
N LEU A 193 -2.02 17.57 5.63
CA LEU A 193 -3.40 17.61 5.16
C LEU A 193 -4.22 18.71 5.84
N PRO A 194 -5.16 19.37 5.12
CA PRO A 194 -6.12 20.30 5.70
C PRO A 194 -6.86 19.70 6.89
N LYS A 195 -7.22 20.54 7.88
CA LYS A 195 -7.82 20.11 9.15
C LYS A 195 -9.02 19.18 8.94
N ASP A 196 -9.91 19.50 8.03
CA ASP A 196 -11.14 18.74 7.79
C ASP A 196 -10.82 17.35 7.17
N THR A 197 -9.86 17.28 6.27
CA THR A 197 -9.39 16.01 5.70
C THR A 197 -8.66 15.19 6.75
N ARG A 198 -7.79 15.84 7.54
CA ARG A 198 -7.05 15.20 8.62
C ARG A 198 -7.97 14.60 9.69
N ALA A 199 -9.11 15.23 9.98
CA ALA A 199 -10.11 14.70 10.90
C ALA A 199 -10.73 13.36 10.44
N ARG A 200 -10.59 13.01 9.16
CA ARG A 200 -11.02 11.71 8.60
C ARG A 200 -9.97 10.61 8.75
N ILE A 201 -8.73 10.95 9.15
CA ILE A 201 -7.68 9.95 9.32
C ILE A 201 -7.91 9.21 10.63
N PHE A 202 -8.17 7.92 10.53
CA PHE A 202 -8.31 7.03 11.69
C PHE A 202 -6.95 6.64 12.26
N ARG A 203 -5.97 6.32 11.38
CA ARG A 203 -4.64 5.88 11.77
C ARG A 203 -3.60 6.08 10.67
N VAL A 204 -2.36 6.27 11.10
CA VAL A 204 -1.18 6.26 10.22
C VAL A 204 -0.27 5.12 10.65
N TYR A 205 0.16 4.32 9.70
CA TYR A 205 1.13 3.25 9.91
C TYR A 205 2.44 3.58 9.21
N ASN A 206 3.49 3.68 10.00
CA ASN A 206 4.85 3.85 9.51
C ASN A 206 5.62 2.55 9.78
N HIS A 207 5.89 1.80 8.73
CA HIS A 207 6.64 0.56 8.81
C HIS A 207 8.09 0.85 8.42
N ASP A 208 8.91 1.14 9.42
CA ASP A 208 10.36 1.29 9.31
C ASP A 208 10.80 2.43 8.34
N GLY A 209 10.08 3.58 8.40
CA GLY A 209 10.35 4.76 7.58
C GLY A 209 10.86 5.97 8.36
#